data_3870f0de1a3ae285b553517fb101c770
#
_entry.id   3870f0de1a3ae285b553517fb101c770
#
_cell.length_a   1.000
_cell.length_b   1.000
_cell.length_c   1.000
_cell.angle_alpha   90.00
_cell.angle_beta   90.00
_cell.angle_gamma   90.00
#
_symmetry.space_group_name_H-M   'P 1'
#
loop_
_entity.id
_entity.type
_entity.pdbx_description
1 polymer ?
#
loop_
_entity_poly.entity_id
_entity_poly.type
_entity_poly.pdbx_seq_one_letter_code
_entity_poly.pdbx_strand_id
1 'polypeptide(L)'
;MFLLFFMIAFVTNFAGSMGVIVKNQFGASNAMSQLGTLANFIAYAVLGVPAGNILKRKGYKFTSLLAAAVGFVGVGIQWLSGPAESFGVYVLGAFIAGMSMCLLNVVVNPMLNTLGGGGKRGNQLVQFGGSLNSIGGTIAPILLGYLIGGEAAKASVGDAAPAMLIAMVIFLLAFVIIFFTKIPEPHLETGKAKKDAHSPLSFRHFVLGAVAIFCYVGVEVGIPNTANLYMSNDPVVGPAIAGTVVGLYWLMMMCGRLLGGAVGGKVSSKAMLSVASAVAIVLLLCVMFFPETWVITFKGVALPVSMIMMFCSGLCTSVMWGAIFNLSAEGLGKYTPAASGIFMALVCGGGILPFFQNLLADHTSYLLSYIVPIVALAYIFYYALWGSKNVNQDIPTE
;
A
#
# COMPACT_ATOMS: atom_id res chain seq x y z
N MET A 1 15.34 10.04 3.51
CA MET A 1 13.86 9.98 3.39
C MET A 1 13.39 9.29 2.13
N PHE A 2 13.88 9.65 0.93
CA PHE A 2 13.49 9.00 -0.33
C PHE A 2 13.79 7.50 -0.37
N LEU A 3 14.94 7.07 0.15
CA LEU A 3 15.25 5.64 0.28
C LEU A 3 14.21 4.92 1.15
N LEU A 4 13.71 5.55 2.21
CA LEU A 4 12.68 4.97 3.08
C LEU A 4 11.34 4.80 2.35
N PHE A 5 10.96 5.75 1.48
CA PHE A 5 9.78 5.60 0.62
C PHE A 5 9.90 4.40 -0.34
N PHE A 6 11.06 4.24 -0.96
CA PHE A 6 11.33 3.07 -1.80
C PHE A 6 11.20 1.77 -1.01
N MET A 7 11.81 1.71 0.19
CA MET A 7 11.77 0.53 1.07
C MET A 7 10.34 0.14 1.45
N ILE A 8 9.50 1.11 1.81
CA ILE A 8 8.11 0.84 2.20
C ILE A 8 7.40 0.04 1.11
N ALA A 9 7.45 0.52 -0.13
CA ALA A 9 6.76 -0.16 -1.22
C ALA A 9 7.44 -1.46 -1.63
N PHE A 10 8.77 -1.51 -1.61
CA PHE A 10 9.49 -2.73 -1.94
C PHE A 10 9.09 -3.87 -0.99
N VAL A 11 9.14 -3.64 0.33
CA VAL A 11 8.80 -4.66 1.33
C VAL A 11 7.31 -5.01 1.33
N THR A 12 6.43 -4.02 1.19
CA THR A 12 4.98 -4.25 1.16
C THR A 12 4.58 -5.08 -0.08
N ASN A 13 5.09 -4.72 -1.25
CA ASN A 13 4.77 -5.43 -2.49
C ASN A 13 5.50 -6.77 -2.61
N PHE A 14 6.65 -6.90 -1.97
CA PHE A 14 7.31 -8.18 -1.80
C PHE A 14 6.40 -9.14 -1.04
N ALA A 15 5.82 -8.72 0.10
CA ALA A 15 4.87 -9.53 0.88
C ALA A 15 3.66 -9.99 0.05
N GLY A 16 3.11 -9.09 -0.80
CA GLY A 16 2.02 -9.44 -1.73
C GLY A 16 2.43 -10.48 -2.76
N SER A 17 3.62 -10.34 -3.33
CA SER A 17 4.14 -11.27 -4.34
C SER A 17 4.55 -12.64 -3.76
N MET A 18 4.92 -12.69 -2.48
CA MET A 18 5.17 -13.93 -1.75
C MET A 18 3.95 -14.86 -1.66
N GLY A 19 2.74 -14.33 -1.89
CA GLY A 19 1.52 -15.13 -1.93
C GLY A 19 1.60 -16.33 -2.89
N VAL A 20 2.31 -16.19 -4.02
CA VAL A 20 2.54 -17.28 -4.98
C VAL A 20 3.36 -18.41 -4.35
N ILE A 21 4.46 -18.08 -3.67
CA ILE A 21 5.34 -19.03 -2.98
C ILE A 21 4.59 -19.73 -1.85
N VAL A 22 3.92 -18.94 -1.01
CA VAL A 22 3.16 -19.43 0.15
C VAL A 22 2.07 -20.41 -0.28
N LYS A 23 1.33 -20.08 -1.35
CA LYS A 23 0.31 -20.95 -1.90
C LYS A 23 0.87 -22.30 -2.31
N ASN A 24 1.99 -22.30 -3.01
CA ASN A 24 2.54 -23.54 -3.61
C ASN A 24 3.38 -24.34 -2.61
N GLN A 25 4.26 -23.71 -1.83
CA GLN A 25 5.12 -24.42 -0.86
C GLN A 25 4.34 -25.01 0.31
N PHE A 26 3.36 -24.26 0.84
CA PHE A 26 2.60 -24.67 2.03
C PHE A 26 1.22 -25.24 1.71
N GLY A 27 0.87 -25.42 0.42
CA GLY A 27 -0.44 -25.92 0.01
C GLY A 27 -1.61 -25.02 0.45
N ALA A 28 -1.37 -23.71 0.56
CA ALA A 28 -2.35 -22.74 1.06
C ALA A 28 -3.43 -22.43 0.02
N SER A 29 -4.66 -22.12 0.47
CA SER A 29 -5.69 -21.54 -0.38
C SER A 29 -5.30 -20.13 -0.85
N ASN A 30 -6.06 -19.53 -1.79
CA ASN A 30 -5.81 -18.16 -2.22
C ASN A 30 -5.96 -17.18 -1.06
N ALA A 31 -6.98 -17.35 -0.21
CA ALA A 31 -7.14 -16.54 1.00
C ALA A 31 -5.97 -16.70 1.97
N MET A 32 -5.56 -17.93 2.26
CA MET A 32 -4.43 -18.20 3.16
C MET A 32 -3.11 -17.63 2.60
N SER A 33 -2.90 -17.61 1.29
CA SER A 33 -1.73 -17.02 0.67
C SER A 33 -1.61 -15.51 0.94
N GLN A 34 -2.72 -14.84 1.21
CA GLN A 34 -2.74 -13.41 1.58
C GLN A 34 -2.51 -13.14 3.07
N LEU A 35 -2.36 -14.17 3.92
CA LEU A 35 -2.14 -13.95 5.37
C LEU A 35 -0.85 -13.18 5.68
N GLY A 36 0.19 -13.31 4.84
CA GLY A 36 1.38 -12.47 4.95
C GLY A 36 1.08 -10.98 4.72
N THR A 37 0.34 -10.68 3.66
CA THR A 37 -0.14 -9.33 3.37
C THR A 37 -1.08 -8.83 4.47
N LEU A 38 -2.03 -9.66 4.91
CA LEU A 38 -2.94 -9.33 6.00
C LEU A 38 -2.18 -8.99 7.28
N ALA A 39 -1.22 -9.82 7.68
CA ALA A 39 -0.41 -9.60 8.88
C ALA A 39 0.40 -8.30 8.79
N ASN A 40 1.01 -8.03 7.62
CA ASN A 40 1.74 -6.80 7.36
C ASN A 40 0.87 -5.56 7.57
N PHE A 41 -0.35 -5.57 7.04
CA PHE A 41 -1.27 -4.43 7.13
C PHE A 41 -2.02 -4.36 8.47
N ILE A 42 -2.30 -5.47 9.15
CA ILE A 42 -2.88 -5.46 10.51
C ILE A 42 -1.92 -4.77 11.49
N ALA A 43 -0.62 -4.84 11.27
CA ALA A 43 0.36 -4.10 12.05
C ALA A 43 0.09 -2.57 12.06
N TYR A 44 -0.46 -2.00 10.99
CA TYR A 44 -0.86 -0.59 10.96
C TYR A 44 -2.05 -0.31 11.88
N ALA A 45 -3.03 -1.20 11.97
CA ALA A 45 -4.16 -1.05 12.89
C ALA A 45 -3.68 -1.05 14.36
N VAL A 46 -2.72 -1.92 14.68
CA VAL A 46 -2.18 -2.06 16.03
C VAL A 46 -1.23 -0.92 16.38
N LEU A 47 -0.35 -0.53 15.45
CA LEU A 47 0.75 0.39 15.72
C LEU A 47 0.50 1.83 15.23
N GLY A 48 -0.50 2.10 14.38
CA GLY A 48 -0.70 3.42 13.76
C GLY A 48 -0.76 4.58 14.77
N VAL A 49 -1.61 4.47 15.77
CA VAL A 49 -1.70 5.49 16.84
C VAL A 49 -0.47 5.45 17.76
N PRO A 50 0.00 4.31 18.27
CA PRO A 50 1.25 4.22 19.03
C PRO A 50 2.47 4.78 18.29
N ALA A 51 2.61 4.52 16.98
CA ALA A 51 3.72 5.03 16.18
C ALA A 51 3.76 6.57 16.14
N GLY A 52 2.60 7.21 15.99
CA GLY A 52 2.49 8.67 16.08
C GLY A 52 2.95 9.20 17.45
N ASN A 53 2.60 8.50 18.53
CA ASN A 53 3.02 8.86 19.89
C ASN A 53 4.53 8.66 20.09
N ILE A 54 5.10 7.60 19.52
CA ILE A 54 6.56 7.37 19.54
C ILE A 54 7.27 8.51 18.82
N LEU A 55 6.79 8.89 17.63
CA LEU A 55 7.35 9.99 16.85
C LEU A 55 7.34 11.31 17.63
N LYS A 56 6.21 11.68 18.23
CA LYS A 56 6.06 12.90 19.02
C LYS A 56 6.99 12.96 20.24
N ARG A 57 7.15 11.83 20.94
CA ARG A 57 7.94 11.77 22.19
C ARG A 57 9.43 11.52 21.96
N LYS A 58 9.80 10.74 20.96
CA LYS A 58 11.19 10.28 20.72
C LYS A 58 11.83 10.88 19.48
N GLY A 59 11.03 11.53 18.62
CA GLY A 59 11.49 12.22 17.43
C GLY A 59 11.66 11.33 16.20
N TYR A 60 11.98 11.99 15.10
CA TYR A 60 12.13 11.37 13.78
C TYR A 60 13.31 10.41 13.69
N LYS A 61 14.46 10.80 14.22
CA LYS A 61 15.68 9.99 14.18
C LYS A 61 15.48 8.65 14.89
N PHE A 62 15.00 8.69 16.13
CA PHE A 62 14.76 7.48 16.92
C PHE A 62 13.73 6.57 16.23
N THR A 63 12.61 7.13 15.77
CA THR A 63 11.53 6.35 15.14
C THR A 63 12.01 5.69 13.85
N SER A 64 12.84 6.38 13.05
CA SER A 64 13.41 5.82 11.82
C SER A 64 14.41 4.70 12.09
N LEU A 65 15.27 4.84 13.12
CA LEU A 65 16.22 3.78 13.54
C LEU A 65 15.47 2.55 14.06
N LEU A 66 14.45 2.76 14.89
CA LEU A 66 13.59 1.69 15.38
C LEU A 66 12.91 0.96 14.22
N ALA A 67 12.37 1.71 13.26
CA ALA A 67 11.72 1.14 12.08
C ALA A 67 12.69 0.28 11.26
N ALA A 68 13.90 0.79 11.00
CA ALA A 68 14.91 0.04 10.24
C ALA A 68 15.33 -1.25 10.96
N ALA A 69 15.53 -1.21 12.27
CA ALA A 69 15.87 -2.39 13.07
C ALA A 69 14.75 -3.42 13.09
N VAL A 70 13.50 -2.99 13.31
CA VAL A 70 12.31 -3.86 13.30
C VAL A 70 12.09 -4.48 11.91
N GLY A 71 12.31 -3.70 10.83
CA GLY A 71 12.19 -4.21 9.46
C GLY A 71 13.24 -5.26 9.12
N PHE A 72 14.49 -5.03 9.52
CA PHE A 72 15.56 -6.02 9.37
C PHE A 72 15.21 -7.34 10.06
N VAL A 73 14.74 -7.29 11.31
CA VAL A 73 14.33 -8.47 12.08
C VAL A 73 13.12 -9.15 11.43
N GLY A 74 12.11 -8.39 11.01
CA GLY A 74 10.90 -8.92 10.39
C GLY A 74 11.19 -9.69 9.10
N VAL A 75 11.99 -9.12 8.20
CA VAL A 75 12.41 -9.80 6.96
C VAL A 75 13.31 -11.01 7.26
N GLY A 76 14.19 -10.90 8.27
CA GLY A 76 15.01 -12.02 8.71
C GLY A 76 14.18 -13.21 9.21
N ILE A 77 13.10 -12.95 9.97
CA ILE A 77 12.16 -13.99 10.40
C ILE A 77 11.41 -14.58 9.20
N GLN A 78 11.00 -13.77 8.21
CA GLN A 78 10.42 -14.29 6.97
C GLN A 78 11.39 -15.22 6.24
N TRP A 79 12.66 -14.86 6.16
CA TRP A 79 13.68 -15.71 5.55
C TRP A 79 13.85 -17.04 6.31
N LEU A 80 13.85 -17.01 7.64
CA LEU A 80 13.95 -18.22 8.49
C LEU A 80 12.74 -19.15 8.33
N SER A 81 11.61 -18.68 7.81
CA SER A 81 10.43 -19.52 7.56
C SER A 81 10.69 -20.62 6.52
N GLY A 82 11.63 -20.40 5.59
CA GLY A 82 12.05 -21.39 4.59
C GLY A 82 12.71 -22.61 5.24
N PRO A 83 13.86 -22.47 5.92
CA PRO A 83 14.50 -23.55 6.64
C PRO A 83 13.64 -24.18 7.74
N ALA A 84 12.78 -23.41 8.38
CA ALA A 84 11.85 -23.88 9.41
C ALA A 84 10.61 -24.60 8.85
N GLU A 85 10.39 -24.53 7.52
CA GLU A 85 9.20 -25.06 6.84
C GLU A 85 7.88 -24.66 7.53
N SER A 86 7.85 -23.44 8.09
CA SER A 86 6.75 -22.97 8.94
C SER A 86 6.05 -21.74 8.36
N PHE A 87 4.81 -21.94 7.95
CA PHE A 87 3.94 -20.84 7.53
C PHE A 87 3.68 -19.82 8.66
N GLY A 88 3.54 -20.29 9.91
CA GLY A 88 3.36 -19.39 11.06
C GLY A 88 4.54 -18.44 11.28
N VAL A 89 5.78 -18.93 11.07
CA VAL A 89 7.00 -18.10 11.15
C VAL A 89 7.00 -17.04 10.05
N TYR A 90 6.57 -17.39 8.83
CA TYR A 90 6.42 -16.43 7.74
C TYR A 90 5.44 -15.31 8.08
N VAL A 91 4.25 -15.67 8.59
CA VAL A 91 3.20 -14.69 8.96
C VAL A 91 3.68 -13.78 10.10
N LEU A 92 4.38 -14.34 11.09
CA LEU A 92 4.98 -13.54 12.19
C LEU A 92 6.01 -12.56 11.66
N GLY A 93 6.90 -12.99 10.77
CA GLY A 93 7.87 -12.11 10.13
C GLY A 93 7.22 -10.99 9.32
N ALA A 94 6.13 -11.30 8.59
CA ALA A 94 5.35 -10.34 7.83
C ALA A 94 4.68 -9.29 8.74
N PHE A 95 4.16 -9.70 9.90
CA PHE A 95 3.59 -8.78 10.89
C PHE A 95 4.65 -7.82 11.44
N ILE A 96 5.82 -8.34 11.81
CA ILE A 96 6.93 -7.53 12.34
C ILE A 96 7.46 -6.56 11.25
N ALA A 97 7.57 -7.02 10.00
CA ALA A 97 7.92 -6.16 8.87
C ALA A 97 6.87 -5.04 8.68
N GLY A 98 5.58 -5.37 8.82
CA GLY A 98 4.48 -4.40 8.78
C GLY A 98 4.57 -3.33 9.87
N MET A 99 5.00 -3.68 11.09
CA MET A 99 5.28 -2.70 12.15
C MET A 99 6.35 -1.69 11.72
N SER A 100 7.41 -2.16 11.05
CA SER A 100 8.42 -1.28 10.48
C SER A 100 7.83 -0.35 9.43
N MET A 101 7.02 -0.88 8.51
CA MET A 101 6.40 -0.07 7.45
C MET A 101 5.49 1.01 8.02
N CYS A 102 4.72 0.70 9.07
CA CYS A 102 3.90 1.66 9.79
C CYS A 102 4.75 2.81 10.39
N LEU A 103 5.83 2.47 11.11
CA LEU A 103 6.75 3.44 11.68
C LEU A 103 7.40 4.33 10.61
N LEU A 104 7.83 3.75 9.48
CA LEU A 104 8.40 4.51 8.37
C LEU A 104 7.39 5.49 7.74
N ASN A 105 6.15 5.06 7.53
CA ASN A 105 5.11 5.91 6.96
C ASN A 105 4.79 7.14 7.84
N VAL A 106 4.79 6.95 9.17
CA VAL A 106 4.58 8.03 10.13
C VAL A 106 5.73 9.06 10.09
N VAL A 107 6.95 8.62 9.73
CA VAL A 107 8.14 9.48 9.63
C VAL A 107 8.24 10.20 8.30
N VAL A 108 8.13 9.47 7.17
CA VAL A 108 8.59 9.97 5.88
C VAL A 108 7.72 11.08 5.31
N ASN A 109 6.41 10.98 5.46
CA ASN A 109 5.47 11.95 4.92
C ASN A 109 5.59 13.34 5.59
N PRO A 110 5.49 13.45 6.95
CA PRO A 110 5.63 14.74 7.62
C PRO A 110 7.03 15.32 7.45
N MET A 111 8.09 14.48 7.49
CA MET A 111 9.45 14.95 7.34
C MET A 111 9.72 15.54 5.97
N LEU A 112 9.28 14.90 4.88
CA LEU A 112 9.45 15.47 3.54
C LEU A 112 8.66 16.76 3.36
N ASN A 113 7.46 16.85 3.91
CA ASN A 113 6.69 18.07 3.89
C ASN A 113 7.42 19.21 4.61
N THR A 114 7.99 18.93 5.80
CA THR A 114 8.76 19.90 6.58
C THR A 114 10.06 20.31 5.90
N LEU A 115 10.82 19.36 5.32
CA LEU A 115 12.05 19.65 4.58
C LEU A 115 11.79 20.50 3.33
N GLY A 116 10.59 20.41 2.74
CA GLY A 116 10.14 21.27 1.65
C GLY A 116 9.69 22.67 2.10
N GLY A 117 9.71 22.96 3.40
CA GLY A 117 9.20 24.22 3.95
C GLY A 117 7.68 24.30 4.01
N GLY A 118 6.98 23.16 3.92
CA GLY A 118 5.52 23.11 3.88
C GLY A 118 4.91 23.59 2.56
N GLY A 119 3.58 23.72 2.52
CA GLY A 119 2.84 24.24 1.37
C GLY A 119 3.13 23.50 0.06
N LYS A 120 3.23 24.26 -1.05
CA LYS A 120 3.42 23.66 -2.40
C LYS A 120 4.71 22.86 -2.55
N ARG A 121 5.84 23.34 -2.02
CA ARG A 121 7.14 22.65 -2.11
C ARG A 121 7.17 21.39 -1.26
N GLY A 122 6.61 21.45 -0.05
CA GLY A 122 6.45 20.28 0.81
C GLY A 122 5.64 19.18 0.12
N ASN A 123 4.50 19.54 -0.48
CA ASN A 123 3.70 18.62 -1.28
C ASN A 123 4.46 18.03 -2.47
N GLN A 124 5.25 18.85 -3.19
CA GLN A 124 6.07 18.36 -4.30
C GLN A 124 7.08 17.29 -3.86
N LEU A 125 7.76 17.48 -2.72
CA LEU A 125 8.70 16.50 -2.19
C LEU A 125 7.99 15.20 -1.75
N VAL A 126 6.80 15.29 -1.16
CA VAL A 126 5.99 14.11 -0.80
C VAL A 126 5.55 13.37 -2.06
N GLN A 127 5.12 14.06 -3.11
CA GLN A 127 4.75 13.43 -4.40
C GLN A 127 5.96 12.77 -5.07
N PHE A 128 7.12 13.41 -5.03
CA PHE A 128 8.36 12.81 -5.54
C PHE A 128 8.75 11.56 -4.75
N GLY A 129 8.63 11.60 -3.42
CA GLY A 129 8.76 10.42 -2.56
C GLY A 129 7.78 9.31 -2.94
N GLY A 130 6.51 9.66 -3.18
CA GLY A 130 5.48 8.74 -3.67
C GLY A 130 5.82 8.09 -5.01
N SER A 131 6.50 8.81 -5.91
CA SER A 131 7.01 8.23 -7.18
C SER A 131 8.10 7.19 -6.93
N LEU A 132 9.04 7.44 -6.01
CA LEU A 132 10.05 6.46 -5.59
C LEU A 132 9.43 5.26 -4.89
N ASN A 133 8.36 5.46 -4.12
CA ASN A 133 7.55 4.38 -3.57
C ASN A 133 7.00 3.49 -4.69
N SER A 134 6.44 4.07 -5.76
CA SER A 134 5.94 3.29 -6.90
C SER A 134 7.05 2.52 -7.64
N ILE A 135 8.28 3.05 -7.70
CA ILE A 135 9.44 2.32 -8.25
C ILE A 135 9.72 1.07 -7.41
N GLY A 136 9.73 1.18 -6.09
CA GLY A 136 9.87 0.02 -5.18
C GLY A 136 8.78 -1.02 -5.43
N GLY A 137 7.54 -0.55 -5.57
CA GLY A 137 6.38 -1.39 -5.90
C GLY A 137 6.50 -2.07 -7.26
N THR A 138 7.12 -1.42 -8.25
CA THR A 138 7.38 -1.98 -9.59
C THR A 138 8.45 -3.07 -9.54
N ILE A 139 9.55 -2.81 -8.86
CA ILE A 139 10.72 -3.70 -8.84
C ILE A 139 10.41 -4.99 -8.07
N ALA A 140 9.71 -4.92 -6.92
CA ALA A 140 9.49 -6.07 -6.06
C ALA A 140 8.81 -7.26 -6.76
N PRO A 141 7.64 -7.12 -7.42
CA PRO A 141 7.00 -8.23 -8.11
C PRO A 141 7.76 -8.72 -9.33
N ILE A 142 8.42 -7.81 -10.07
CA ILE A 142 9.27 -8.19 -11.20
C ILE A 142 10.42 -9.06 -10.73
N LEU A 143 11.16 -8.60 -9.72
CA LEU A 143 12.29 -9.34 -9.16
C LEU A 143 11.86 -10.71 -8.66
N LEU A 144 10.80 -10.78 -7.85
CA LEU A 144 10.33 -12.04 -7.29
C LEU A 144 9.81 -12.98 -8.37
N GLY A 145 9.08 -12.47 -9.36
CA GLY A 145 8.60 -13.26 -10.50
C GLY A 145 9.75 -13.94 -11.27
N TYR A 146 10.85 -13.22 -11.50
CA TYR A 146 12.04 -13.78 -12.14
C TYR A 146 12.80 -14.78 -11.24
N LEU A 147 12.86 -14.53 -9.92
CA LEU A 147 13.51 -15.45 -8.98
C LEU A 147 12.75 -16.77 -8.82
N ILE A 148 11.42 -16.74 -8.86
CA ILE A 148 10.58 -17.96 -8.84
C ILE A 148 10.80 -18.77 -10.14
N GLY A 149 11.12 -18.11 -11.26
CA GLY A 149 11.36 -18.77 -12.54
C GLY A 149 10.10 -19.21 -13.29
N GLY A 150 10.19 -20.31 -14.06
CA GLY A 150 9.13 -20.70 -14.99
C GLY A 150 7.93 -21.43 -14.37
N GLU A 151 8.09 -22.07 -13.20
CA GLU A 151 7.07 -22.95 -12.63
C GLU A 151 6.69 -22.55 -11.20
N ALA A 152 5.55 -21.89 -11.02
CA ALA A 152 5.03 -21.51 -9.71
C ALA A 152 4.85 -22.70 -8.75
N ALA A 153 4.51 -23.87 -9.27
CA ALA A 153 4.30 -25.08 -8.48
C ALA A 153 5.55 -25.57 -7.72
N LYS A 154 6.74 -25.18 -8.18
CA LYS A 154 8.03 -25.50 -7.55
C LYS A 154 8.58 -24.36 -6.70
N ALA A 155 7.86 -23.22 -6.61
CA ALA A 155 8.30 -22.05 -5.90
C ALA A 155 8.45 -22.32 -4.39
N SER A 156 9.56 -21.86 -3.82
CA SER A 156 9.91 -22.00 -2.41
C SER A 156 10.38 -20.67 -1.82
N VAL A 157 10.35 -20.54 -0.50
CA VAL A 157 10.91 -19.38 0.21
C VAL A 157 12.40 -19.20 -0.12
N GLY A 158 13.11 -20.30 -0.41
CA GLY A 158 14.50 -20.26 -0.85
C GLY A 158 14.72 -19.47 -2.12
N ASP A 159 13.78 -19.49 -3.08
CA ASP A 159 13.86 -18.70 -4.32
C ASP A 159 13.74 -17.18 -4.06
N ALA A 160 13.01 -16.81 -3.02
CA ALA A 160 12.87 -15.43 -2.59
C ALA A 160 14.05 -14.93 -1.72
N ALA A 161 14.94 -15.83 -1.26
CA ALA A 161 16.05 -15.47 -0.37
C ALA A 161 16.93 -14.32 -0.89
N PRO A 162 17.31 -14.23 -2.18
CA PRO A 162 18.07 -13.11 -2.68
C PRO A 162 17.37 -11.76 -2.50
N ALA A 163 16.05 -11.70 -2.75
CA ALA A 163 15.27 -10.47 -2.57
C ALA A 163 15.12 -10.10 -1.08
N MET A 164 14.97 -11.08 -0.19
CA MET A 164 14.95 -10.86 1.27
C MET A 164 16.29 -10.34 1.77
N LEU A 165 17.41 -10.90 1.30
CA LEU A 165 18.74 -10.43 1.65
C LEU A 165 18.98 -9.00 1.17
N ILE A 166 18.55 -8.65 -0.05
CA ILE A 166 18.59 -7.28 -0.56
C ILE A 166 17.80 -6.35 0.37
N ALA A 167 16.59 -6.73 0.77
CA ALA A 167 15.78 -5.93 1.69
C ALA A 167 16.49 -5.75 3.04
N MET A 168 17.08 -6.81 3.61
CA MET A 168 17.84 -6.73 4.86
C MET A 168 19.06 -5.82 4.75
N VAL A 169 19.81 -5.89 3.66
CA VAL A 169 20.96 -5.00 3.39
C VAL A 169 20.49 -3.55 3.29
N ILE A 170 19.37 -3.27 2.61
CA ILE A 170 18.82 -1.92 2.49
C ILE A 170 18.40 -1.39 3.89
N PHE A 171 17.77 -2.21 4.74
CA PHE A 171 17.45 -1.82 6.11
C PHE A 171 18.69 -1.50 6.93
N LEU A 172 19.73 -2.32 6.84
CA LEU A 172 21.00 -2.10 7.53
C LEU A 172 21.66 -0.81 7.05
N LEU A 173 21.73 -0.59 5.73
CA LEU A 173 22.27 0.64 5.16
C LEU A 173 21.46 1.87 5.60
N ALA A 174 20.13 1.79 5.59
CA ALA A 174 19.28 2.87 6.07
C ALA A 174 19.54 3.15 7.56
N PHE A 175 19.67 2.12 8.39
CA PHE A 175 20.00 2.26 9.80
C PHE A 175 21.35 3.00 9.99
N VAL A 176 22.40 2.56 9.32
CA VAL A 176 23.73 3.17 9.38
C VAL A 176 23.71 4.63 8.91
N ILE A 177 23.09 4.90 7.77
CA ILE A 177 22.98 6.26 7.23
C ILE A 177 22.24 7.19 8.20
N ILE A 178 21.09 6.74 8.75
CA ILE A 178 20.29 7.53 9.68
C ILE A 178 21.05 7.74 10.99
N PHE A 179 21.78 6.74 11.47
CA PHE A 179 22.55 6.83 12.72
C PHE A 179 23.59 7.96 12.66
N PHE A 180 24.30 8.11 11.54
CA PHE A 180 25.31 9.16 11.36
C PHE A 180 24.73 10.49 10.86
N THR A 181 23.49 10.52 10.38
CA THR A 181 22.85 11.74 9.88
C THR A 181 22.21 12.54 11.01
N LYS A 182 22.41 13.85 11.00
CA LYS A 182 21.63 14.78 11.83
C LYS A 182 20.27 15.02 11.20
N ILE A 183 19.20 14.60 11.86
CA ILE A 183 17.81 14.78 11.40
C ILE A 183 17.19 15.87 12.27
N PRO A 184 16.56 16.91 11.67
CA PRO A 184 15.83 17.92 12.43
C PRO A 184 14.60 17.31 13.11
N GLU A 185 14.26 17.83 14.30
CA GLU A 185 13.17 17.31 15.15
C GLU A 185 12.08 18.40 15.36
N PRO A 186 11.35 18.80 14.29
CA PRO A 186 10.46 19.97 14.35
C PRO A 186 9.19 19.76 15.17
N HIS A 187 8.83 18.51 15.49
CA HIS A 187 7.54 18.16 16.11
C HIS A 187 7.69 17.45 17.45
N LEU A 188 8.84 17.60 18.13
CA LEU A 188 9.03 17.07 19.48
C LEU A 188 8.11 17.82 20.46
N GLU A 189 7.14 17.10 21.03
CA GLU A 189 6.27 17.67 22.08
C GLU A 189 6.99 17.66 23.43
N THR A 190 7.22 18.86 23.98
CA THR A 190 7.80 19.04 25.32
C THR A 190 6.76 19.25 26.43
N GLY A 191 5.47 19.16 26.12
CA GLY A 191 4.37 19.44 27.05
C GLY A 191 3.27 18.35 27.08
N LYS A 192 2.46 18.37 28.16
CA LYS A 192 1.25 17.53 28.26
C LYS A 192 0.19 18.04 27.29
N ALA A 193 -0.28 17.19 26.37
CA ALA A 193 -1.40 17.50 25.50
C ALA A 193 -2.66 17.82 26.33
N LYS A 194 -3.30 18.97 26.09
CA LYS A 194 -4.62 19.26 26.65
C LYS A 194 -5.65 18.31 26.04
N LYS A 195 -6.47 17.69 26.87
CA LYS A 195 -7.64 16.92 26.38
C LYS A 195 -8.66 17.89 25.82
N ASP A 196 -8.92 17.77 24.53
CA ASP A 196 -9.99 18.53 23.85
C ASP A 196 -11.34 17.77 23.99
N ALA A 197 -12.44 18.50 24.00
CA ALA A 197 -13.79 17.94 24.09
C ALA A 197 -14.21 17.19 22.81
N HIS A 198 -13.62 17.57 21.67
CA HIS A 198 -13.89 16.98 20.35
C HIS A 198 -12.68 16.24 19.81
N SER A 199 -12.93 15.33 18.86
CA SER A 199 -11.89 14.55 18.16
C SER A 199 -12.16 14.58 16.66
N PRO A 200 -11.20 14.13 15.80
CA PRO A 200 -11.47 14.00 14.37
C PRO A 200 -12.71 13.16 14.06
N LEU A 201 -13.04 12.19 14.92
CA LEU A 201 -14.22 11.32 14.77
C LEU A 201 -15.56 12.07 14.96
N SER A 202 -15.54 13.29 15.48
CA SER A 202 -16.72 14.13 15.58
C SER A 202 -17.15 14.72 14.22
N PHE A 203 -16.26 14.66 13.21
CA PHE A 203 -16.52 15.16 11.88
C PHE A 203 -16.97 14.04 10.95
N ARG A 204 -18.22 14.12 10.45
CA ARG A 204 -18.81 13.10 9.58
C ARG A 204 -17.98 12.83 8.32
N HIS A 205 -17.52 13.91 7.62
CA HIS A 205 -16.75 13.77 6.40
C HIS A 205 -15.39 13.10 6.65
N PHE A 206 -14.79 13.29 7.83
CA PHE A 206 -13.58 12.61 8.24
C PHE A 206 -13.83 11.11 8.47
N VAL A 207 -14.88 10.75 9.20
CA VAL A 207 -15.21 9.33 9.46
C VAL A 207 -15.47 8.58 8.17
N LEU A 208 -16.26 9.17 7.26
CA LEU A 208 -16.52 8.57 5.95
C LEU A 208 -15.24 8.50 5.09
N GLY A 209 -14.36 9.50 5.21
CA GLY A 209 -13.06 9.51 4.55
C GLY A 209 -12.09 8.47 5.12
N ALA A 210 -12.13 8.20 6.42
CA ALA A 210 -11.36 7.13 7.05
C ALA A 210 -11.78 5.74 6.51
N VAL A 211 -13.08 5.52 6.31
CA VAL A 211 -13.57 4.31 5.61
C VAL A 211 -13.15 4.31 4.13
N ALA A 212 -13.13 5.47 3.47
CA ALA A 212 -12.68 5.57 2.08
C ALA A 212 -11.19 5.23 1.93
N ILE A 213 -10.34 5.61 2.90
CA ILE A 213 -8.92 5.23 2.90
C ILE A 213 -8.74 3.73 3.11
N PHE A 214 -9.51 3.13 4.02
CA PHE A 214 -9.55 1.68 4.20
C PHE A 214 -9.91 0.97 2.89
N CYS A 215 -10.96 1.40 2.21
CA CYS A 215 -11.38 0.87 0.92
C CYS A 215 -10.28 1.06 -0.15
N TYR A 216 -9.69 2.26 -0.21
CA TYR A 216 -8.68 2.59 -1.21
C TYR A 216 -7.44 1.71 -1.10
N VAL A 217 -6.87 1.57 0.12
CA VAL A 217 -5.65 0.75 0.28
C VAL A 217 -5.95 -0.72 -0.02
N GLY A 218 -7.16 -1.18 0.31
CA GLY A 218 -7.62 -2.50 -0.07
C GLY A 218 -7.72 -2.71 -1.58
N VAL A 219 -8.21 -1.72 -2.31
CA VAL A 219 -8.25 -1.71 -3.79
C VAL A 219 -6.83 -1.68 -4.37
N GLU A 220 -5.99 -0.76 -3.89
CA GLU A 220 -4.61 -0.56 -4.35
C GLU A 220 -3.78 -1.85 -4.28
N VAL A 221 -3.93 -2.60 -3.20
CA VAL A 221 -3.18 -3.84 -2.95
C VAL A 221 -3.88 -5.08 -3.51
N GLY A 222 -5.20 -5.14 -3.42
CA GLY A 222 -6.00 -6.30 -3.82
C GLY A 222 -5.96 -6.56 -5.32
N ILE A 223 -6.05 -5.51 -6.14
CA ILE A 223 -6.02 -5.62 -7.60
C ILE A 223 -4.76 -6.35 -8.07
N PRO A 224 -3.53 -5.86 -7.78
CA PRO A 224 -2.31 -6.50 -8.29
C PRO A 224 -2.01 -7.83 -7.62
N ASN A 225 -2.32 -8.02 -6.33
CA ASN A 225 -2.05 -9.28 -5.64
C ASN A 225 -2.88 -10.43 -6.20
N THR A 226 -4.17 -10.22 -6.42
CA THR A 226 -5.05 -11.25 -7.01
C THR A 226 -4.66 -11.54 -8.45
N ALA A 227 -4.31 -10.51 -9.24
CA ALA A 227 -3.81 -10.68 -10.60
C ALA A 227 -2.50 -11.47 -10.63
N ASN A 228 -1.59 -11.23 -9.68
CA ASN A 228 -0.35 -11.98 -9.57
C ASN A 228 -0.60 -13.47 -9.33
N LEU A 229 -1.51 -13.80 -8.41
CA LEU A 229 -1.90 -15.20 -8.14
C LEU A 229 -2.54 -15.85 -9.36
N TYR A 230 -3.48 -15.16 -10.02
CA TYR A 230 -4.14 -15.66 -11.24
C TYR A 230 -3.13 -15.99 -12.33
N MET A 231 -2.29 -15.04 -12.71
CA MET A 231 -1.34 -15.20 -13.80
C MET A 231 -0.18 -16.15 -13.46
N SER A 232 0.32 -16.13 -12.22
CA SER A 232 1.45 -16.96 -11.83
C SER A 232 1.12 -18.46 -11.80
N ASN A 233 -0.15 -18.81 -11.56
CA ASN A 233 -0.62 -20.18 -11.56
C ASN A 233 -1.10 -20.64 -12.96
N ASP A 234 -1.15 -19.74 -13.94
CA ASP A 234 -1.40 -20.09 -15.33
C ASP A 234 -0.13 -20.69 -15.97
N PRO A 235 -0.21 -21.92 -16.54
CA PRO A 235 0.98 -22.58 -17.10
C PRO A 235 1.54 -21.88 -18.34
N VAL A 236 0.76 -21.04 -19.01
CA VAL A 236 1.19 -20.28 -20.19
C VAL A 236 1.86 -18.97 -19.80
N VAL A 237 1.31 -18.25 -18.80
CA VAL A 237 1.80 -16.93 -18.36
C VAL A 237 2.99 -17.08 -17.42
N GLY A 238 2.83 -17.78 -16.33
CA GLY A 238 3.87 -18.05 -15.34
C GLY A 238 4.30 -16.83 -14.50
N PRO A 239 5.11 -17.07 -13.43
CA PRO A 239 5.44 -16.05 -12.43
C PRO A 239 6.24 -14.84 -12.98
N ALA A 240 7.15 -15.06 -13.95
CA ALA A 240 7.99 -14.00 -14.49
C ALA A 240 7.18 -12.95 -15.27
N ILE A 241 6.21 -13.40 -16.08
CA ILE A 241 5.31 -12.52 -16.82
C ILE A 241 4.31 -11.88 -15.86
N ALA A 242 3.75 -12.64 -14.93
CA ALA A 242 2.84 -12.14 -13.90
C ALA A 242 3.47 -11.00 -13.09
N GLY A 243 4.71 -11.20 -12.60
CA GLY A 243 5.46 -10.16 -11.88
C GLY A 243 5.70 -8.91 -12.74
N THR A 244 5.99 -9.09 -14.05
CA THR A 244 6.16 -7.97 -14.98
C THR A 244 4.85 -7.18 -15.14
N VAL A 245 3.72 -7.85 -15.35
CA VAL A 245 2.40 -7.21 -15.53
C VAL A 245 1.97 -6.47 -14.26
N VAL A 246 2.22 -7.06 -13.09
CA VAL A 246 1.97 -6.40 -11.79
C VAL A 246 2.91 -5.21 -11.61
N GLY A 247 4.17 -5.31 -12.04
CA GLY A 247 5.10 -4.18 -12.07
C GLY A 247 4.58 -3.02 -12.94
N LEU A 248 3.94 -3.32 -14.07
CA LEU A 248 3.30 -2.30 -14.93
C LEU A 248 2.14 -1.58 -14.21
N TYR A 249 1.38 -2.27 -13.36
CA TYR A 249 0.35 -1.61 -12.53
C TYR A 249 0.96 -0.49 -11.66
N TRP A 250 2.06 -0.78 -10.97
CA TRP A 250 2.77 0.19 -10.13
C TRP A 250 3.45 1.29 -10.95
N LEU A 251 3.92 0.95 -12.15
CA LEU A 251 4.47 1.95 -13.09
C LEU A 251 3.37 2.90 -13.57
N MET A 252 2.17 2.39 -13.92
CA MET A 252 1.02 3.22 -14.25
C MET A 252 0.62 4.12 -13.08
N MET A 253 0.70 3.61 -11.85
CA MET A 253 0.47 4.40 -10.66
C MET A 253 1.50 5.54 -10.51
N MET A 254 2.78 5.30 -10.81
CA MET A 254 3.80 6.35 -10.84
C MET A 254 3.44 7.43 -11.86
N CYS A 255 3.12 7.05 -13.09
CA CYS A 255 2.70 7.97 -14.14
C CYS A 255 1.48 8.80 -13.70
N GLY A 256 0.48 8.15 -13.11
CA GLY A 256 -0.71 8.83 -12.62
C GLY A 256 -0.44 9.79 -11.47
N ARG A 257 0.48 9.49 -10.55
CA ARG A 257 0.92 10.43 -9.49
C ARG A 257 1.58 11.67 -10.08
N LEU A 258 2.44 11.52 -11.09
CA LEU A 258 3.08 12.64 -11.78
C LEU A 258 2.05 13.50 -12.52
N LEU A 259 1.14 12.87 -13.26
CA LEU A 259 0.04 13.56 -13.95
C LEU A 259 -0.91 14.25 -12.96
N GLY A 260 -1.29 13.56 -11.89
CA GLY A 260 -2.13 14.11 -10.81
C GLY A 260 -1.49 15.32 -10.13
N GLY A 261 -0.17 15.26 -9.92
CA GLY A 261 0.59 16.41 -9.40
C GLY A 261 0.59 17.62 -10.35
N ALA A 262 0.71 17.37 -11.66
CA ALA A 262 0.67 18.43 -12.68
C ALA A 262 -0.72 19.07 -12.82
N VAL A 263 -1.79 18.26 -12.73
CA VAL A 263 -3.18 18.69 -12.91
C VAL A 263 -3.83 19.17 -11.61
N GLY A 264 -3.32 18.72 -10.44
CA GLY A 264 -3.91 18.96 -9.13
C GLY A 264 -4.07 20.43 -8.71
N GLY A 265 -3.32 21.34 -9.36
CA GLY A 265 -3.52 22.79 -9.19
C GLY A 265 -4.73 23.38 -9.94
N LYS A 266 -5.32 22.61 -10.88
CA LYS A 266 -6.42 23.07 -11.76
C LYS A 266 -7.72 22.28 -11.53
N VAL A 267 -7.66 21.08 -11.01
CA VAL A 267 -8.80 20.19 -10.80
C VAL A 267 -9.00 19.96 -9.31
N SER A 268 -10.25 20.03 -8.83
CA SER A 268 -10.56 19.78 -7.42
C SER A 268 -10.35 18.31 -7.05
N SER A 269 -9.95 18.06 -5.80
CA SER A 269 -9.81 16.68 -5.27
C SER A 269 -11.11 15.89 -5.43
N LYS A 270 -12.26 16.52 -5.29
CA LYS A 270 -13.58 15.90 -5.49
C LYS A 270 -13.77 15.40 -6.92
N ALA A 271 -13.51 16.25 -7.92
CA ALA A 271 -13.65 15.89 -9.34
C ALA A 271 -12.65 14.80 -9.72
N MET A 272 -11.40 14.93 -9.28
CA MET A 272 -10.35 13.95 -9.54
C MET A 272 -10.70 12.59 -8.97
N LEU A 273 -11.17 12.53 -7.72
CA LEU A 273 -11.56 11.28 -7.07
C LEU A 273 -12.79 10.64 -7.73
N SER A 274 -13.78 11.45 -8.11
CA SER A 274 -15.00 10.96 -8.77
C SER A 274 -14.68 10.34 -10.13
N VAL A 275 -13.91 11.00 -10.96
CA VAL A 275 -13.53 10.49 -12.30
C VAL A 275 -12.65 9.25 -12.15
N ALA A 276 -11.64 9.29 -11.29
CA ALA A 276 -10.72 8.18 -11.09
C ALA A 276 -11.45 6.91 -10.61
N SER A 277 -12.36 7.04 -9.63
CA SER A 277 -13.13 5.89 -9.13
C SER A 277 -14.11 5.34 -10.16
N ALA A 278 -14.80 6.21 -10.92
CA ALA A 278 -15.72 5.77 -11.97
C ALA A 278 -14.98 5.02 -13.09
N VAL A 279 -13.85 5.55 -13.57
CA VAL A 279 -13.04 4.89 -14.61
C VAL A 279 -12.46 3.57 -14.09
N ALA A 280 -11.96 3.53 -12.85
CA ALA A 280 -11.46 2.30 -12.25
C ALA A 280 -12.56 1.22 -12.18
N ILE A 281 -13.79 1.56 -11.81
CA ILE A 281 -14.92 0.62 -11.80
C ILE A 281 -15.13 0.03 -13.21
N VAL A 282 -15.15 0.88 -14.24
CA VAL A 282 -15.33 0.42 -15.64
C VAL A 282 -14.20 -0.53 -16.05
N LEU A 283 -12.94 -0.18 -15.74
CA LEU A 283 -11.80 -1.05 -16.04
C LEU A 283 -11.88 -2.40 -15.32
N LEU A 284 -12.29 -2.43 -14.05
CA LEU A 284 -12.44 -3.69 -13.32
C LEU A 284 -13.67 -4.50 -13.78
N LEU A 285 -14.73 -3.87 -14.25
CA LEU A 285 -15.82 -4.57 -14.93
C LEU A 285 -15.31 -5.24 -16.21
N CYS A 286 -14.44 -4.56 -16.98
CA CYS A 286 -13.78 -5.19 -18.12
C CYS A 286 -12.92 -6.39 -17.71
N VAL A 287 -12.20 -6.30 -16.55
CA VAL A 287 -11.45 -7.45 -16.01
C VAL A 287 -12.36 -8.65 -15.75
N MET A 288 -13.55 -8.41 -15.19
CA MET A 288 -14.50 -9.48 -14.85
C MET A 288 -15.19 -10.12 -16.06
N PHE A 289 -15.54 -9.32 -17.08
CA PHE A 289 -16.46 -9.73 -18.14
C PHE A 289 -15.81 -9.93 -19.50
N PHE A 290 -14.57 -9.49 -19.72
CA PHE A 290 -13.90 -9.76 -20.98
C PHE A 290 -13.59 -11.24 -21.11
N PRO A 291 -13.88 -11.84 -22.30
CA PRO A 291 -13.55 -13.25 -22.55
C PRO A 291 -12.06 -13.51 -22.37
N GLU A 292 -11.70 -14.58 -21.66
CA GLU A 292 -10.30 -14.99 -21.50
C GLU A 292 -9.64 -15.38 -22.83
N THR A 293 -10.44 -15.68 -23.84
CA THR A 293 -9.98 -15.95 -25.21
C THR A 293 -9.46 -14.71 -25.94
N TRP A 294 -9.78 -13.50 -25.44
CA TRP A 294 -9.23 -12.26 -25.95
C TRP A 294 -7.82 -12.07 -25.42
N VAL A 295 -6.86 -12.44 -26.23
CA VAL A 295 -5.44 -12.40 -25.85
C VAL A 295 -4.64 -11.50 -26.76
N ILE A 296 -3.58 -10.92 -26.22
CA ILE A 296 -2.51 -10.26 -26.97
C ILE A 296 -1.18 -10.95 -26.72
N THR A 297 -0.26 -10.85 -27.66
CA THR A 297 1.09 -11.36 -27.46
C THR A 297 1.91 -10.35 -26.66
N PHE A 298 2.29 -10.72 -25.44
CA PHE A 298 3.15 -9.93 -24.57
C PHE A 298 4.41 -10.74 -24.25
N LYS A 299 5.59 -10.25 -24.66
CA LYS A 299 6.88 -10.97 -24.53
C LYS A 299 6.82 -12.43 -25.04
N GLY A 300 6.10 -12.67 -26.13
CA GLY A 300 5.96 -14.01 -26.72
C GLY A 300 4.93 -14.91 -26.04
N VAL A 301 4.18 -14.43 -25.06
CA VAL A 301 3.16 -15.15 -24.30
C VAL A 301 1.78 -14.58 -24.60
N ALA A 302 0.76 -15.42 -24.72
CA ALA A 302 -0.63 -15.01 -24.86
C ALA A 302 -1.13 -14.51 -23.49
N LEU A 303 -1.35 -13.18 -23.38
CA LEU A 303 -1.83 -12.51 -22.17
C LEU A 303 -3.30 -12.11 -22.37
N PRO A 304 -4.23 -12.44 -21.46
CA PRO A 304 -5.60 -11.97 -21.53
C PRO A 304 -5.69 -10.44 -21.53
N VAL A 305 -6.55 -9.89 -22.40
CA VAL A 305 -6.77 -8.43 -22.51
C VAL A 305 -7.27 -7.85 -21.18
N SER A 306 -8.00 -8.63 -20.40
CA SER A 306 -8.45 -8.27 -19.05
C SER A 306 -7.28 -7.82 -18.14
N MET A 307 -6.09 -8.41 -18.29
CA MET A 307 -4.91 -8.04 -17.50
C MET A 307 -4.35 -6.67 -17.91
N ILE A 308 -4.58 -6.24 -19.14
CA ILE A 308 -4.25 -4.86 -19.56
C ILE A 308 -5.16 -3.86 -18.84
N MET A 309 -6.46 -4.15 -18.78
CA MET A 309 -7.41 -3.31 -18.05
C MET A 309 -7.04 -3.25 -16.57
N MET A 310 -6.57 -4.36 -16.01
CA MET A 310 -6.08 -4.44 -14.62
C MET A 310 -4.90 -3.48 -14.40
N PHE A 311 -3.81 -3.58 -15.16
CA PHE A 311 -2.67 -2.69 -14.90
C PHE A 311 -2.97 -1.22 -15.24
N CYS A 312 -3.83 -0.92 -16.22
CA CYS A 312 -4.28 0.43 -16.52
C CYS A 312 -5.07 1.06 -15.34
N SER A 313 -5.74 0.25 -14.51
CA SER A 313 -6.43 0.74 -13.31
C SER A 313 -5.48 1.40 -12.30
N GLY A 314 -4.18 1.07 -12.35
CA GLY A 314 -3.13 1.72 -11.56
C GLY A 314 -3.05 3.23 -11.79
N LEU A 315 -3.35 3.70 -13.02
CA LEU A 315 -3.41 5.12 -13.32
C LEU A 315 -4.53 5.81 -12.51
N CYS A 316 -5.67 5.15 -12.36
CA CYS A 316 -6.82 5.68 -11.62
C CYS A 316 -6.56 5.69 -10.11
N THR A 317 -6.03 4.58 -9.56
CA THR A 317 -5.75 4.47 -8.12
C THR A 317 -4.67 5.45 -7.64
N SER A 318 -3.81 5.91 -8.53
CA SER A 318 -2.66 6.76 -8.23
C SER A 318 -2.99 8.07 -7.49
N VAL A 319 -4.11 8.69 -7.83
CA VAL A 319 -4.53 10.01 -7.30
C VAL A 319 -5.47 9.91 -6.11
N MET A 320 -5.98 8.71 -5.80
CA MET A 320 -7.05 8.55 -4.81
C MET A 320 -6.58 8.82 -3.38
N TRP A 321 -5.38 8.37 -3.00
CA TRP A 321 -4.84 8.63 -1.65
C TRP A 321 -4.85 10.11 -1.30
N GLY A 322 -4.21 10.94 -2.14
CA GLY A 322 -4.12 12.38 -1.90
C GLY A 322 -5.47 13.07 -1.93
N ALA A 323 -6.35 12.67 -2.86
CA ALA A 323 -7.68 13.24 -2.96
C ALA A 323 -8.56 12.91 -1.74
N ILE A 324 -8.56 11.64 -1.28
CA ILE A 324 -9.29 11.23 -0.07
C ILE A 324 -8.74 11.97 1.16
N PHE A 325 -7.41 12.01 1.31
CA PHE A 325 -6.79 12.70 2.44
C PHE A 325 -7.17 14.18 2.48
N ASN A 326 -7.03 14.90 1.35
CA ASN A 326 -7.38 16.32 1.27
C ASN A 326 -8.85 16.58 1.62
N LEU A 327 -9.78 15.82 1.06
CA LEU A 327 -11.20 15.96 1.34
C LEU A 327 -11.56 15.63 2.80
N SER A 328 -10.87 14.66 3.39
CA SER A 328 -11.11 14.23 4.77
C SER A 328 -10.51 15.18 5.81
N ALA A 329 -9.38 15.82 5.47
CA ALA A 329 -8.68 16.76 6.35
C ALA A 329 -9.23 18.18 6.26
N GLU A 330 -10.12 18.46 5.31
CA GLU A 330 -10.68 19.79 5.09
C GLU A 330 -11.44 20.29 6.32
N GLY A 331 -11.03 21.45 6.86
CA GLY A 331 -11.66 22.07 8.00
C GLY A 331 -11.45 21.37 9.36
N LEU A 332 -10.48 20.46 9.48
CA LEU A 332 -10.17 19.83 10.77
C LEU A 332 -9.27 20.70 11.68
N GLY A 333 -8.55 21.69 11.13
CA GLY A 333 -7.67 22.57 11.90
C GLY A 333 -6.76 21.83 12.88
N LYS A 334 -6.86 22.12 14.17
CA LYS A 334 -6.07 21.53 15.26
C LYS A 334 -6.21 20.02 15.40
N TYR A 335 -7.25 19.40 14.83
CA TYR A 335 -7.48 17.94 14.89
C TYR A 335 -6.72 17.17 13.80
N THR A 336 -6.12 17.84 12.80
CA THR A 336 -5.40 17.20 11.68
C THR A 336 -4.30 16.23 12.11
N PRO A 337 -3.46 16.51 13.13
CA PRO A 337 -2.46 15.54 13.56
C PRO A 337 -3.03 14.22 14.10
N ALA A 338 -4.12 14.31 14.87
CA ALA A 338 -4.81 13.12 15.38
C ALA A 338 -5.52 12.36 14.25
N ALA A 339 -6.11 13.08 13.29
CA ALA A 339 -6.71 12.50 12.08
C ALA A 339 -5.70 11.67 11.29
N SER A 340 -4.47 12.17 11.11
CA SER A 340 -3.41 11.45 10.41
C SER A 340 -3.08 10.10 11.06
N GLY A 341 -3.08 10.03 12.40
CA GLY A 341 -2.87 8.77 13.13
C GLY A 341 -3.99 7.74 12.87
N ILE A 342 -5.24 8.21 12.83
CA ILE A 342 -6.40 7.35 12.52
C ILE A 342 -6.32 6.86 11.07
N PHE A 343 -5.94 7.73 10.13
CA PHE A 343 -5.71 7.31 8.74
C PHE A 343 -4.68 6.20 8.63
N MET A 344 -3.55 6.30 9.35
CA MET A 344 -2.54 5.26 9.34
C MET A 344 -3.07 3.93 9.90
N ALA A 345 -3.95 3.95 10.90
CA ALA A 345 -4.58 2.73 11.39
C ALA A 345 -5.50 2.09 10.35
N LEU A 346 -6.24 2.90 9.59
CA LEU A 346 -7.17 2.42 8.54
C LEU A 346 -6.47 1.91 7.27
N VAL A 347 -5.15 2.11 7.13
CA VAL A 347 -4.32 1.46 6.09
C VAL A 347 -4.42 -0.07 6.16
N CYS A 348 -4.85 -0.63 7.30
CA CYS A 348 -5.10 -2.07 7.44
C CYS A 348 -6.08 -2.66 6.39
N GLY A 349 -6.87 -1.84 5.72
CA GLY A 349 -7.69 -2.23 4.57
C GLY A 349 -6.91 -2.94 3.47
N GLY A 350 -5.62 -2.57 3.30
CA GLY A 350 -4.70 -3.21 2.35
C GLY A 350 -4.38 -4.67 2.61
N GLY A 351 -4.66 -5.17 3.80
CA GLY A 351 -4.60 -6.60 4.11
C GLY A 351 -5.97 -7.26 4.11
N ILE A 352 -6.96 -6.57 4.69
CA ILE A 352 -8.30 -7.12 4.93
C ILE A 352 -9.05 -7.35 3.62
N LEU A 353 -9.12 -6.36 2.73
CA LEU A 353 -9.87 -6.51 1.48
C LEU A 353 -9.24 -7.55 0.52
N PRO A 354 -7.90 -7.59 0.31
CA PRO A 354 -7.29 -8.65 -0.50
C PRO A 354 -7.53 -10.06 0.06
N PHE A 355 -7.56 -10.20 1.40
CA PHE A 355 -7.90 -11.47 2.02
C PHE A 355 -9.33 -11.91 1.64
N PHE A 356 -10.33 -11.03 1.81
CA PHE A 356 -11.71 -11.33 1.43
C PHE A 356 -11.88 -11.50 -0.08
N GLN A 357 -11.15 -10.74 -0.91
CA GLN A 357 -11.16 -10.91 -2.36
C GLN A 357 -10.68 -12.32 -2.74
N ASN A 358 -9.59 -12.79 -2.15
CA ASN A 358 -9.05 -14.11 -2.46
C ASN A 358 -9.84 -15.24 -1.78
N LEU A 359 -10.51 -14.99 -0.65
CA LEU A 359 -11.49 -15.91 -0.08
C LEU A 359 -12.67 -16.12 -1.04
N LEU A 360 -13.15 -15.05 -1.68
CA LEU A 360 -14.17 -15.16 -2.72
C LEU A 360 -13.64 -15.91 -3.94
N ALA A 361 -12.38 -15.68 -4.33
CA ALA A 361 -11.74 -16.40 -5.43
C ALA A 361 -11.63 -17.92 -5.17
N ASP A 362 -11.41 -18.33 -3.92
CA ASP A 362 -11.39 -19.77 -3.53
C ASP A 362 -12.75 -20.45 -3.76
N HIS A 363 -13.86 -19.72 -3.63
CA HIS A 363 -15.22 -20.26 -3.79
C HIS A 363 -15.83 -20.01 -5.18
N THR A 364 -15.22 -19.14 -5.99
CA THR A 364 -15.77 -18.74 -7.30
C THR A 364 -14.71 -18.79 -8.40
N SER A 365 -14.14 -17.62 -8.75
CA SER A 365 -13.00 -17.49 -9.66
C SER A 365 -12.20 -16.24 -9.33
N TYR A 366 -10.95 -16.20 -9.78
CA TYR A 366 -10.11 -15.00 -9.63
C TYR A 366 -10.77 -13.75 -10.26
N LEU A 367 -11.32 -13.89 -11.47
CA LEU A 367 -11.92 -12.74 -12.16
C LEU A 367 -13.20 -12.25 -11.48
N LEU A 368 -14.05 -13.16 -10.98
CA LEU A 368 -15.28 -12.78 -10.28
C LEU A 368 -14.98 -12.11 -8.93
N SER A 369 -13.85 -12.44 -8.29
CA SER A 369 -13.45 -11.83 -7.04
C SER A 369 -13.18 -10.33 -7.13
N TYR A 370 -13.00 -9.78 -8.33
CA TYR A 370 -12.87 -8.34 -8.56
C TYR A 370 -14.14 -7.53 -8.20
N ILE A 371 -15.26 -8.20 -7.92
CA ILE A 371 -16.42 -7.53 -7.32
C ILE A 371 -16.08 -6.85 -5.97
N VAL A 372 -15.14 -7.40 -5.20
CA VAL A 372 -14.74 -6.82 -3.91
C VAL A 372 -14.10 -5.43 -4.08
N PRO A 373 -13.05 -5.22 -4.89
CA PRO A 373 -12.54 -3.88 -5.16
C PRO A 373 -13.54 -2.98 -5.88
N ILE A 374 -14.45 -3.51 -6.72
CA ILE A 374 -15.52 -2.70 -7.36
C ILE A 374 -16.46 -2.12 -6.32
N VAL A 375 -16.91 -2.90 -5.34
CA VAL A 375 -17.76 -2.42 -4.24
C VAL A 375 -17.03 -1.36 -3.40
N ALA A 376 -15.75 -1.57 -3.12
CA ALA A 376 -14.92 -0.59 -2.42
C ALA A 376 -14.78 0.72 -3.23
N LEU A 377 -14.57 0.64 -4.55
CA LEU A 377 -14.52 1.79 -5.44
C LEU A 377 -15.88 2.51 -5.54
N ALA A 378 -16.99 1.78 -5.52
CA ALA A 378 -18.32 2.37 -5.49
C ALA A 378 -18.53 3.19 -4.20
N TYR A 379 -18.02 2.70 -3.05
CA TYR A 379 -18.02 3.48 -1.82
C TYR A 379 -17.14 4.74 -1.94
N ILE A 380 -15.95 4.65 -2.53
CA ILE A 380 -15.07 5.80 -2.76
C ILE A 380 -15.75 6.82 -3.67
N PHE A 381 -16.45 6.39 -4.70
CA PHE A 381 -17.23 7.24 -5.59
C PHE A 381 -18.36 7.95 -4.84
N TYR A 382 -19.12 7.22 -4.02
CA TYR A 382 -20.13 7.80 -3.11
C TYR A 382 -19.50 8.85 -2.18
N TYR A 383 -18.35 8.52 -1.57
CA TYR A 383 -17.63 9.45 -0.70
C TYR A 383 -17.25 10.73 -1.46
N ALA A 384 -16.72 10.61 -2.66
CA ALA A 384 -16.34 11.77 -3.48
C ALA A 384 -17.51 12.70 -3.75
N LEU A 385 -18.70 12.16 -4.09
CA LEU A 385 -19.86 12.95 -4.49
C LEU A 385 -20.59 13.59 -3.31
N TRP A 386 -20.81 12.83 -2.24
CA TRP A 386 -21.70 13.23 -1.12
C TRP A 386 -21.03 13.14 0.25
N GLY A 387 -20.23 12.12 0.51
CA GLY A 387 -19.66 11.86 1.84
C GLY A 387 -18.59 12.86 2.27
N SER A 388 -17.90 13.49 1.33
CA SER A 388 -16.80 14.41 1.57
C SER A 388 -17.24 15.82 2.02
N LYS A 389 -18.55 16.12 1.99
CA LYS A 389 -19.06 17.44 2.40
C LYS A 389 -18.91 17.61 3.92
N ASN A 390 -18.19 18.67 4.34
CA ASN A 390 -18.13 19.06 5.75
C ASN A 390 -19.47 19.67 6.19
N VAL A 391 -20.16 18.96 7.08
CA VAL A 391 -21.46 19.35 7.66
C VAL A 391 -21.35 19.78 9.13
N ASN A 392 -20.17 19.63 9.74
CA ASN A 392 -19.90 19.92 11.15
C ASN A 392 -19.10 21.24 11.28
N GLN A 393 -19.62 22.33 10.71
CA GLN A 393 -18.96 23.65 10.72
C GLN A 393 -19.09 24.40 12.06
N ASP A 394 -19.89 23.90 12.97
CA ASP A 394 -20.13 24.41 14.33
C ASP A 394 -19.05 23.99 15.33
N ILE A 395 -18.20 23.01 15.00
CA ILE A 395 -17.13 22.55 15.88
C ILE A 395 -15.92 23.51 15.75
N PRO A 396 -15.43 24.11 16.87
CA PRO A 396 -14.28 25.00 16.83
C PRO A 396 -13.00 24.22 16.44
N THR A 397 -12.31 24.70 15.42
CA THR A 397 -11.10 24.07 14.83
C THR A 397 -9.82 24.89 15.03
N GLU A 398 -9.94 26.06 15.69
CA GLU A 398 -8.81 26.93 16.09
C GLU A 398 -8.21 26.53 17.43
#